data_be742455bbfd07e19bfc75ae90d39108
#
_entry.id   be742455bbfd07e19bfc75ae90d39108
#
_cell.length_a   1.000
_cell.length_b   1.000
_cell.length_c   1.000
_cell.angle_alpha   90.00
_cell.angle_beta   90.00
_cell.angle_gamma   90.00
#
_symmetry.space_group_name_H-M   'P 1'
#
loop_
_entity.id
_entity.type
_entity.pdbx_description
1 polymer ?
#
loop_
_entity_poly.entity_id
_entity_poly.type
_entity_poly.pdbx_seq_one_letter_code
_entity_poly.pdbx_strand_id
1 'polypeptide(L)'
;VLFVVLLGGVPIPRGVFAVSEVVLLALLLAEGLTYLRLRRRGLSRRAAVAELVPESVLRIMGHELRIMASLGRWVARRPVDVADADAVFPHARDQAALMYGFAFVCLVESAGMSYLLADWPVVHAIVLVLDVYTVLFVLGLQAAAVTRPHTLTGDVLRLRQAAHVDVSVPLDRIASVRHELLFTHDKKAEGELNLAVGSQTSVTVELTEPVDAPRFFGASRPVRLIRCHADDARALYRALDEAVTRVRTAPSPSPGPPPRA
;
A
#
# COMPACT_ATOMS: atom_id res chain seq x y z
N VAL A 1 -9.95 -12.98 -22.93
CA VAL A 1 -10.20 -13.66 -24.23
C VAL A 1 -11.69 -13.70 -24.51
N LEU A 2 -12.55 -14.19 -23.59
CA LEU A 2 -14.02 -14.26 -23.78
C LEU A 2 -14.66 -12.89 -24.04
N PHE A 3 -14.19 -11.86 -23.35
CA PHE A 3 -14.65 -10.49 -23.49
C PHE A 3 -14.31 -9.88 -24.86
N VAL A 4 -13.11 -10.15 -25.37
CA VAL A 4 -12.64 -9.69 -26.69
C VAL A 4 -13.45 -10.36 -27.81
N VAL A 5 -13.80 -11.65 -27.64
CA VAL A 5 -14.64 -12.40 -28.61
C VAL A 5 -16.08 -11.87 -28.61
N LEU A 6 -16.63 -11.49 -27.46
CA LEU A 6 -17.95 -10.85 -27.33
C LEU A 6 -18.01 -9.47 -28.01
N LEU A 7 -16.96 -8.65 -27.86
CA LEU A 7 -16.84 -7.34 -28.52
C LEU A 7 -16.68 -7.48 -30.05
N GLY A 8 -16.06 -8.60 -30.52
CA GLY A 8 -15.88 -8.88 -31.94
C GLY A 8 -17.14 -9.31 -32.69
N GLY A 9 -18.31 -9.35 -32.02
CA GLY A 9 -19.58 -9.74 -32.65
C GLY A 9 -19.63 -11.19 -33.13
N VAL A 10 -18.71 -12.04 -32.68
CA VAL A 10 -18.71 -13.48 -33.03
C VAL A 10 -19.82 -14.18 -32.25
N PRO A 11 -20.78 -14.83 -32.88
CA PRO A 11 -21.84 -15.57 -32.19
C PRO A 11 -21.23 -16.78 -31.46
N ILE A 12 -21.11 -16.64 -30.12
CA ILE A 12 -20.63 -17.76 -29.29
C ILE A 12 -21.76 -18.79 -29.18
N PRO A 13 -21.53 -20.05 -29.55
CA PRO A 13 -22.53 -21.08 -29.40
C PRO A 13 -23.03 -21.18 -27.95
N ARG A 14 -24.35 -21.26 -27.75
CA ARG A 14 -24.95 -21.37 -26.39
C ARG A 14 -24.35 -22.54 -25.58
N GLY A 15 -23.87 -23.58 -26.23
CA GLY A 15 -23.17 -24.68 -25.60
C GLY A 15 -21.84 -24.28 -24.91
N VAL A 16 -21.10 -23.31 -25.47
CA VAL A 16 -19.85 -22.82 -24.85
C VAL A 16 -20.15 -22.06 -23.57
N PHE A 17 -21.21 -21.26 -23.54
CA PHE A 17 -21.64 -20.57 -22.29
C PHE A 17 -22.07 -21.61 -21.24
N ALA A 18 -22.90 -22.56 -21.59
CA ALA A 18 -23.35 -23.59 -20.65
C ALA A 18 -22.19 -24.44 -20.10
N VAL A 19 -21.22 -24.80 -20.94
CA VAL A 19 -20.02 -25.51 -20.50
C VAL A 19 -19.17 -24.65 -19.58
N SER A 20 -18.97 -23.36 -19.90
CA SER A 20 -18.18 -22.44 -19.03
C SER A 20 -18.84 -22.21 -17.67
N GLU A 21 -20.18 -22.10 -17.63
CA GLU A 21 -20.93 -21.99 -16.37
C GLU A 21 -20.83 -23.26 -15.53
N VAL A 22 -20.98 -24.44 -16.14
CA VAL A 22 -20.85 -25.72 -15.44
C VAL A 22 -19.44 -25.90 -14.89
N VAL A 23 -18.40 -25.59 -15.67
CA VAL A 23 -17.01 -25.65 -15.22
C VAL A 23 -16.77 -24.69 -14.07
N LEU A 24 -17.25 -23.44 -14.15
CA LEU A 24 -17.11 -22.46 -13.09
C LEU A 24 -17.80 -22.92 -11.81
N LEU A 25 -19.04 -23.41 -11.92
CA LEU A 25 -19.79 -23.94 -10.77
C LEU A 25 -19.09 -25.16 -10.16
N ALA A 26 -18.56 -26.07 -10.98
CA ALA A 26 -17.81 -27.22 -10.48
C ALA A 26 -16.54 -26.83 -9.74
N LEU A 27 -15.79 -25.82 -10.24
CA LEU A 27 -14.61 -25.28 -9.56
C LEU A 27 -14.99 -24.62 -8.22
N LEU A 28 -16.02 -23.76 -8.21
CA LEU A 28 -16.50 -23.11 -6.99
C LEU A 28 -16.98 -24.12 -5.94
N LEU A 29 -17.66 -25.18 -6.38
CA LEU A 29 -18.09 -26.28 -5.50
C LEU A 29 -16.88 -27.05 -4.94
N ALA A 30 -15.89 -27.36 -5.78
CA ALA A 30 -14.67 -28.05 -5.34
C ALA A 30 -13.89 -27.23 -4.30
N GLU A 31 -13.73 -25.92 -4.55
CA GLU A 31 -13.09 -25.00 -3.59
C GLU A 31 -13.91 -24.87 -2.30
N GLY A 32 -15.23 -24.74 -2.41
CA GLY A 32 -16.12 -24.66 -1.25
C GLY A 32 -16.09 -25.94 -0.41
N LEU A 33 -16.08 -27.12 -1.04
CA LEU A 33 -15.94 -28.40 -0.35
C LEU A 33 -14.57 -28.54 0.33
N THR A 34 -13.52 -28.10 -0.35
CA THR A 34 -12.16 -28.11 0.21
C THR A 34 -12.06 -27.18 1.42
N TYR A 35 -12.63 -25.98 1.33
CA TYR A 35 -12.73 -25.04 2.46
C TYR A 35 -13.47 -25.66 3.64
N LEU A 36 -14.63 -26.29 3.41
CA LEU A 36 -15.42 -26.96 4.44
C LEU A 36 -14.64 -28.11 5.09
N ARG A 37 -13.89 -28.89 4.30
CA ARG A 37 -13.02 -29.97 4.82
C ARG A 37 -11.93 -29.42 5.71
N LEU A 38 -11.24 -28.35 5.30
CA LEU A 38 -10.21 -27.68 6.09
C LEU A 38 -10.78 -27.12 7.40
N ARG A 39 -11.95 -26.53 7.33
CA ARG A 39 -12.68 -26.03 8.51
C ARG A 39 -13.06 -27.15 9.48
N ARG A 40 -13.54 -28.28 8.96
CA ARG A 40 -13.86 -29.46 9.77
C ARG A 40 -12.63 -30.10 10.42
N ARG A 41 -11.45 -29.92 9.84
CA ARG A 41 -10.15 -30.32 10.42
C ARG A 41 -9.65 -29.37 11.53
N GLY A 42 -10.45 -28.37 11.91
CA GLY A 42 -10.12 -27.45 12.99
C GLY A 42 -9.26 -26.22 12.60
N LEU A 43 -8.97 -26.04 11.30
CA LEU A 43 -8.23 -24.86 10.87
C LEU A 43 -9.05 -23.58 11.11
N SER A 44 -8.40 -22.48 11.48
CA SER A 44 -9.01 -21.17 11.55
C SER A 44 -9.49 -20.73 10.15
N ARG A 45 -10.44 -19.78 10.08
CA ARG A 45 -10.91 -19.24 8.79
C ARG A 45 -9.75 -18.70 7.94
N ARG A 46 -8.80 -17.99 8.58
CA ARG A 46 -7.63 -17.41 7.89
C ARG A 46 -6.70 -18.49 7.35
N ALA A 47 -6.43 -19.54 8.15
CA ALA A 47 -5.58 -20.64 7.72
C ALA A 47 -6.21 -21.44 6.59
N ALA A 48 -7.53 -21.69 6.61
CA ALA A 48 -8.24 -22.39 5.55
C ALA A 48 -8.25 -21.61 4.22
N VAL A 49 -8.37 -20.27 4.29
CA VAL A 49 -8.27 -19.42 3.09
C VAL A 49 -6.84 -19.35 2.56
N ALA A 50 -5.85 -19.28 3.45
CA ALA A 50 -4.43 -19.24 3.06
C ALA A 50 -3.96 -20.54 2.38
N GLU A 51 -4.61 -21.68 2.66
CA GLU A 51 -4.32 -22.96 2.00
C GLU A 51 -4.91 -23.02 0.58
N LEU A 52 -6.07 -22.39 0.37
CA LEU A 52 -6.80 -22.43 -0.91
C LEU A 52 -6.34 -21.37 -1.91
N VAL A 53 -5.94 -20.22 -1.42
CA VAL A 53 -5.62 -19.05 -2.25
C VAL A 53 -4.12 -18.79 -2.22
N PRO A 54 -3.46 -18.68 -3.39
CA PRO A 54 -2.04 -18.34 -3.46
C PRO A 54 -1.71 -17.08 -2.65
N GLU A 55 -0.59 -17.10 -1.93
CA GLU A 55 -0.18 -15.98 -1.07
C GLU A 55 -0.10 -14.64 -1.81
N SER A 56 0.30 -14.66 -3.09
CA SER A 56 0.33 -13.49 -3.96
C SER A 56 -1.07 -12.87 -4.16
N VAL A 57 -2.09 -13.70 -4.32
CA VAL A 57 -3.49 -13.23 -4.49
C VAL A 57 -4.00 -12.65 -3.17
N LEU A 58 -3.75 -13.31 -2.04
CA LEU A 58 -4.12 -12.79 -0.72
C LEU A 58 -3.44 -11.45 -0.42
N ARG A 59 -2.19 -11.27 -0.84
CA ARG A 59 -1.47 -10.00 -0.70
C ARG A 59 -2.10 -8.89 -1.55
N ILE A 60 -2.44 -9.18 -2.81
CA ILE A 60 -3.10 -8.22 -3.70
C ILE A 60 -4.46 -7.83 -3.13
N MET A 61 -5.31 -8.80 -2.78
CA MET A 61 -6.62 -8.55 -2.18
C MET A 61 -6.51 -7.77 -0.87
N GLY A 62 -5.56 -8.15 -0.01
CA GLY A 62 -5.31 -7.44 1.24
C GLY A 62 -4.82 -6.00 1.04
N HIS A 63 -4.07 -5.74 -0.04
CA HIS A 63 -3.65 -4.41 -0.42
C HIS A 63 -4.84 -3.57 -0.90
N GLU A 64 -5.65 -4.13 -1.78
CA GLU A 64 -6.84 -3.50 -2.33
C GLU A 64 -7.88 -3.17 -1.24
N LEU A 65 -8.15 -4.11 -0.34
CA LEU A 65 -9.03 -3.87 0.81
C LEU A 65 -8.50 -2.74 1.71
N ARG A 66 -7.17 -2.64 1.89
CA ARG A 66 -6.56 -1.54 2.65
C ARG A 66 -6.71 -0.20 1.95
N ILE A 67 -6.61 -0.16 0.62
CA ILE A 67 -6.86 1.03 -0.19
C ILE A 67 -8.32 1.46 -0.01
N MET A 68 -9.28 0.56 -0.20
CA MET A 68 -10.71 0.86 -0.03
C MET A 68 -11.04 1.29 1.41
N ALA A 69 -10.50 0.63 2.42
CA ALA A 69 -10.66 1.02 3.81
C ALA A 69 -10.06 2.41 4.12
N SER A 70 -9.04 2.82 3.37
CA SER A 70 -8.44 4.15 3.51
C SER A 70 -9.38 5.26 3.05
N LEU A 71 -10.26 5.01 2.06
CA LEU A 71 -11.32 5.95 1.68
C LEU A 71 -12.26 6.25 2.86
N GLY A 72 -12.75 5.22 3.54
CA GLY A 72 -13.62 5.38 4.69
C GLY A 72 -12.93 6.16 5.84
N ARG A 73 -11.65 5.87 6.09
CA ARG A 73 -10.85 6.61 7.09
C ARG A 73 -10.63 8.06 6.71
N TRP A 74 -10.37 8.33 5.44
CA TRP A 74 -10.19 9.69 4.92
C TRP A 74 -11.45 10.53 5.08
N VAL A 75 -12.60 9.99 4.68
CA VAL A 75 -13.91 10.62 4.88
C VAL A 75 -14.18 10.85 6.38
N ALA A 76 -13.87 9.87 7.22
CA ALA A 76 -14.01 9.96 8.68
C ALA A 76 -12.93 10.84 9.35
N ARG A 77 -11.93 11.35 8.59
CA ARG A 77 -10.78 12.12 9.10
C ARG A 77 -10.01 11.40 10.21
N ARG A 78 -9.87 10.08 10.08
CA ARG A 78 -9.19 9.21 11.07
C ARG A 78 -7.85 8.70 10.51
N PRO A 79 -6.73 9.40 10.76
CA PRO A 79 -5.41 8.90 10.39
C PRO A 79 -5.05 7.65 11.21
N VAL A 80 -4.12 6.86 10.69
CA VAL A 80 -3.69 5.59 11.29
C VAL A 80 -2.50 5.84 12.22
N ASP A 81 -2.56 5.30 13.45
CA ASP A 81 -1.47 5.28 14.44
C ASP A 81 -0.79 6.66 14.65
N VAL A 82 -1.58 7.68 14.86
CA VAL A 82 -1.09 9.06 15.08
C VAL A 82 -1.28 9.47 16.54
N ALA A 83 -2.13 8.76 17.30
CA ALA A 83 -2.50 9.15 18.65
C ALA A 83 -1.31 9.17 19.63
N ASP A 84 -0.35 8.23 19.45
CA ASP A 84 0.82 8.09 20.33
C ASP A 84 2.09 8.68 19.70
N ALA A 85 1.97 9.42 18.58
CA ALA A 85 3.12 10.00 17.89
C ALA A 85 3.52 11.35 18.49
N ASP A 86 4.82 11.53 18.75
CA ASP A 86 5.38 12.82 19.19
C ASP A 86 5.37 13.86 18.07
N ALA A 87 5.56 13.39 16.82
CA ALA A 87 5.50 14.24 15.64
C ALA A 87 4.97 13.45 14.43
N VAL A 88 4.24 14.16 13.55
CA VAL A 88 3.55 13.60 12.38
C VAL A 88 3.94 14.40 11.14
N PHE A 89 4.35 13.69 10.08
CA PHE A 89 4.82 14.29 8.83
C PHE A 89 4.02 13.78 7.64
N PRO A 90 3.05 14.59 7.14
CA PRO A 90 2.34 14.30 5.89
C PRO A 90 3.29 14.25 4.70
N HIS A 91 2.90 13.50 3.65
CA HIS A 91 3.70 13.36 2.43
C HIS A 91 2.86 13.25 1.15
N ALA A 92 1.56 13.55 1.23
CA ALA A 92 0.62 13.28 0.14
C ALA A 92 0.33 14.49 -0.77
N ARG A 93 0.81 15.69 -0.43
CA ARG A 93 0.45 16.94 -1.11
C ARG A 93 0.92 16.96 -2.56
N ASP A 94 2.18 16.59 -2.80
CA ASP A 94 2.81 16.77 -4.11
C ASP A 94 2.28 15.83 -5.19
N GLN A 95 1.64 14.72 -4.80
CA GLN A 95 0.94 13.84 -5.74
C GLN A 95 -0.57 14.15 -5.87
N ALA A 96 -1.14 14.98 -4.97
CA ALA A 96 -2.58 15.18 -4.88
C ALA A 96 -3.18 15.73 -6.19
N ALA A 97 -2.54 16.73 -6.79
CA ALA A 97 -3.00 17.32 -8.06
C ALA A 97 -3.04 16.27 -9.18
N LEU A 98 -2.02 15.41 -9.28
CA LEU A 98 -1.97 14.33 -10.26
C LEU A 98 -3.08 13.30 -10.02
N MET A 99 -3.30 12.88 -8.77
CA MET A 99 -4.32 11.89 -8.42
C MET A 99 -5.74 12.42 -8.69
N TYR A 100 -6.04 13.66 -8.31
CA TYR A 100 -7.35 14.28 -8.58
C TYR A 100 -7.54 14.57 -10.07
N GLY A 101 -6.48 15.01 -10.77
CA GLY A 101 -6.51 15.19 -12.22
C GLY A 101 -6.81 13.89 -12.95
N PHE A 102 -6.15 12.80 -12.55
CA PHE A 102 -6.39 11.47 -13.12
C PHE A 102 -7.82 10.97 -12.82
N ALA A 103 -8.31 11.12 -11.58
CA ALA A 103 -9.70 10.78 -11.24
C ALA A 103 -10.70 11.60 -12.06
N PHE A 104 -10.43 12.89 -12.30
CA PHE A 104 -11.26 13.75 -13.16
C PHE A 104 -11.28 13.26 -14.61
N VAL A 105 -10.13 12.90 -15.18
CA VAL A 105 -10.06 12.33 -16.54
C VAL A 105 -10.87 11.05 -16.63
N CYS A 106 -10.75 10.13 -15.65
CA CYS A 106 -11.57 8.93 -15.61
C CYS A 106 -13.08 9.22 -15.59
N LEU A 107 -13.52 10.25 -14.84
CA LEU A 107 -14.93 10.65 -14.83
C LEU A 107 -15.40 11.18 -16.18
N VAL A 108 -14.59 11.99 -16.86
CA VAL A 108 -14.90 12.51 -18.21
C VAL A 108 -14.97 11.36 -19.21
N GLU A 109 -14.01 10.41 -19.13
CA GLU A 109 -13.98 9.22 -19.97
C GLU A 109 -15.21 8.35 -19.74
N SER A 110 -15.61 8.11 -18.49
CA SER A 110 -16.83 7.36 -18.15
C SER A 110 -18.08 8.00 -18.74
N ALA A 111 -18.19 9.34 -18.71
CA ALA A 111 -19.30 10.03 -19.32
C ALA A 111 -19.33 9.83 -20.85
N GLY A 112 -18.17 9.94 -21.51
CA GLY A 112 -18.02 9.68 -22.94
C GLY A 112 -18.35 8.23 -23.31
N MET A 113 -17.84 7.25 -22.55
CA MET A 113 -18.13 5.82 -22.76
C MET A 113 -19.61 5.51 -22.54
N SER A 114 -20.25 6.13 -21.55
CA SER A 114 -21.69 5.98 -21.32
C SER A 114 -22.52 6.44 -22.50
N TYR A 115 -22.11 7.52 -23.15
CA TYR A 115 -22.76 7.99 -24.38
C TYR A 115 -22.51 7.03 -25.55
N LEU A 116 -21.29 6.56 -25.77
CA LEU A 116 -20.92 5.67 -26.85
C LEU A 116 -21.56 4.28 -26.74
N LEU A 117 -21.79 3.80 -25.53
CA LEU A 117 -22.32 2.47 -25.23
C LEU A 117 -23.84 2.48 -24.95
N ALA A 118 -24.55 3.59 -25.22
CA ALA A 118 -25.97 3.72 -24.93
C ALA A 118 -26.83 2.63 -25.55
N ASP A 119 -26.49 2.19 -26.78
CA ASP A 119 -27.21 1.12 -27.48
C ASP A 119 -26.87 -0.30 -27.00
N TRP A 120 -25.89 -0.45 -26.10
CA TRP A 120 -25.40 -1.75 -25.64
C TRP A 120 -25.48 -1.86 -24.09
N PRO A 121 -26.70 -2.02 -23.54
CA PRO A 121 -26.95 -1.83 -22.11
C PRO A 121 -26.15 -2.73 -21.19
N VAL A 122 -25.88 -3.99 -21.60
CA VAL A 122 -25.07 -4.92 -20.79
C VAL A 122 -23.60 -4.50 -20.77
N VAL A 123 -23.05 -4.13 -21.93
CA VAL A 123 -21.64 -3.66 -22.02
C VAL A 123 -21.48 -2.35 -21.27
N HIS A 124 -22.43 -1.42 -21.46
CA HIS A 124 -22.46 -0.14 -20.73
C HIS A 124 -22.44 -0.38 -19.20
N ALA A 125 -23.31 -1.25 -18.68
CA ALA A 125 -23.35 -1.53 -17.24
C ALA A 125 -22.01 -2.11 -16.71
N ILE A 126 -21.38 -3.01 -17.46
CA ILE A 126 -20.08 -3.58 -17.07
C ILE A 126 -18.99 -2.52 -17.07
N VAL A 127 -18.90 -1.71 -18.14
CA VAL A 127 -17.90 -0.64 -18.25
C VAL A 127 -18.12 0.39 -17.15
N LEU A 128 -19.35 0.83 -16.90
CA LEU A 128 -19.67 1.78 -15.85
C LEU A 128 -19.24 1.29 -14.45
N VAL A 129 -19.46 0.02 -14.14
CA VAL A 129 -19.01 -0.57 -12.87
C VAL A 129 -17.48 -0.53 -12.76
N LEU A 130 -16.76 -0.87 -13.83
CA LEU A 130 -15.31 -0.82 -13.86
C LEU A 130 -14.78 0.61 -13.73
N ASP A 131 -15.41 1.56 -14.37
CA ASP A 131 -15.04 2.98 -14.31
C ASP A 131 -15.24 3.54 -12.90
N VAL A 132 -16.40 3.30 -12.29
CA VAL A 132 -16.68 3.70 -10.89
C VAL A 132 -15.65 3.09 -9.96
N TYR A 133 -15.34 1.80 -10.14
CA TYR A 133 -14.32 1.11 -9.36
C TYR A 133 -12.94 1.78 -9.53
N THR A 134 -12.56 2.12 -10.77
CA THR A 134 -11.28 2.78 -11.08
C THR A 134 -11.16 4.15 -10.40
N VAL A 135 -12.22 4.96 -10.47
CA VAL A 135 -12.26 6.27 -9.76
C VAL A 135 -12.10 6.07 -8.25
N LEU A 136 -12.85 5.13 -7.66
CA LEU A 136 -12.75 4.83 -6.23
C LEU A 136 -11.35 4.31 -5.86
N PHE A 137 -10.73 3.51 -6.71
CA PHE A 137 -9.38 2.99 -6.48
C PHE A 137 -8.34 4.11 -6.49
N VAL A 138 -8.40 5.02 -7.47
CA VAL A 138 -7.49 6.19 -7.55
C VAL A 138 -7.65 7.10 -6.33
N LEU A 139 -8.89 7.41 -5.94
CA LEU A 139 -9.16 8.18 -4.72
C LEU A 139 -8.71 7.42 -3.47
N GLY A 140 -8.83 6.10 -3.47
CA GLY A 140 -8.34 5.23 -2.41
C GLY A 140 -6.83 5.26 -2.24
N LEU A 141 -6.07 5.31 -3.33
CA LEU A 141 -4.61 5.47 -3.30
C LEU A 141 -4.23 6.81 -2.66
N GLN A 142 -4.89 7.90 -3.05
CA GLN A 142 -4.67 9.22 -2.44
C GLN A 142 -5.07 9.22 -0.96
N ALA A 143 -6.22 8.63 -0.63
CA ALA A 143 -6.68 8.48 0.74
C ALA A 143 -5.69 7.67 1.60
N ALA A 144 -5.09 6.61 1.04
CA ALA A 144 -4.08 5.81 1.74
C ALA A 144 -2.81 6.62 2.05
N ALA A 145 -2.39 7.50 1.14
CA ALA A 145 -1.25 8.39 1.37
C ALA A 145 -1.56 9.46 2.44
N VAL A 146 -2.75 10.05 2.40
CA VAL A 146 -3.18 11.08 3.38
C VAL A 146 -3.39 10.50 4.77
N THR A 147 -3.98 9.31 4.88
CA THR A 147 -4.32 8.71 6.18
C THR A 147 -3.16 7.99 6.87
N ARG A 148 -2.01 7.86 6.20
CA ARG A 148 -0.81 7.16 6.71
C ARG A 148 0.43 8.02 6.65
N PRO A 149 0.50 9.11 7.43
CA PRO A 149 1.68 9.96 7.47
C PRO A 149 2.89 9.21 8.05
N HIS A 150 4.08 9.75 7.86
CA HIS A 150 5.25 9.35 8.64
C HIS A 150 5.08 9.81 10.07
N THR A 151 5.56 9.00 11.03
CA THR A 151 5.45 9.33 12.46
C THR A 151 6.78 9.13 13.15
N LEU A 152 7.06 10.00 14.09
CA LEU A 152 8.15 9.88 15.07
C LEU A 152 7.52 9.61 16.43
N THR A 153 7.92 8.54 17.09
CA THR A 153 7.37 8.11 18.39
C THR A 153 8.52 7.64 19.26
N GLY A 154 8.80 8.34 20.36
CA GLY A 154 9.90 8.00 21.27
C GLY A 154 11.22 7.92 20.51
N ASP A 155 11.75 6.72 20.38
CA ASP A 155 13.02 6.37 19.74
C ASP A 155 12.86 5.66 18.36
N VAL A 156 11.65 5.71 17.77
CA VAL A 156 11.35 5.04 16.51
C VAL A 156 10.80 6.01 15.47
N LEU A 157 11.45 6.06 14.30
CA LEU A 157 10.91 6.67 13.08
C LEU A 157 10.12 5.61 12.31
N ARG A 158 8.85 5.88 12.03
CA ARG A 158 8.01 5.03 11.20
C ARG A 158 7.73 5.68 9.86
N LEU A 159 8.26 5.09 8.81
CA LEU A 159 8.11 5.57 7.44
C LEU A 159 7.07 4.74 6.71
N ARG A 160 6.09 5.41 6.11
CA ARG A 160 4.96 4.77 5.43
C ARG A 160 4.81 5.32 4.02
N GLN A 161 4.43 4.44 3.09
CA GLN A 161 4.03 4.87 1.75
C GLN A 161 2.85 4.04 1.26
N ALA A 162 1.80 4.73 0.84
CA ALA A 162 0.55 4.12 0.40
C ALA A 162 0.02 3.07 1.39
N ALA A 163 -0.49 1.94 0.91
CA ALA A 163 -1.08 0.90 1.74
C ALA A 163 -0.13 -0.30 2.00
N HIS A 164 1.09 -0.29 1.45
CA HIS A 164 1.95 -1.47 1.42
C HIS A 164 3.31 -1.30 2.08
N VAL A 165 3.85 -0.09 2.16
CA VAL A 165 5.13 0.14 2.85
C VAL A 165 4.88 0.69 4.24
N ASP A 166 5.46 0.02 5.23
CA ASP A 166 5.47 0.43 6.63
C ASP A 166 6.79 -0.09 7.23
N VAL A 167 7.74 0.82 7.44
CA VAL A 167 9.09 0.52 7.93
C VAL A 167 9.31 1.27 9.23
N SER A 168 9.69 0.54 10.26
CA SER A 168 10.08 1.11 11.56
C SER A 168 11.61 1.14 11.65
N VAL A 169 12.15 2.31 11.88
CA VAL A 169 13.58 2.57 11.98
C VAL A 169 13.89 3.05 13.40
N PRO A 170 14.60 2.28 14.23
CA PRO A 170 15.09 2.75 15.51
C PRO A 170 16.08 3.90 15.32
N LEU A 171 15.97 4.95 16.13
CA LEU A 171 16.79 6.16 16.00
C LEU A 171 18.28 5.91 16.29
N ASP A 172 18.59 4.94 17.14
CA ASP A 172 19.95 4.50 17.47
C ASP A 172 20.69 3.89 16.27
N ARG A 173 19.92 3.38 15.28
CA ARG A 173 20.46 2.84 14.03
C ARG A 173 20.64 3.88 12.93
N ILE A 174 20.27 5.12 13.15
CA ILE A 174 20.45 6.19 12.16
C ILE A 174 21.88 6.72 12.24
N ALA A 175 22.65 6.54 11.16
CA ALA A 175 24.01 7.05 11.02
C ALA A 175 24.00 8.54 10.67
N SER A 176 23.22 8.93 9.67
CA SER A 176 23.12 10.32 9.22
C SER A 176 21.73 10.62 8.65
N VAL A 177 21.31 11.88 8.75
CA VAL A 177 20.10 12.40 8.10
C VAL A 177 20.51 13.58 7.23
N ARG A 178 20.03 13.61 5.99
CA ARG A 178 20.31 14.68 5.04
C ARG A 178 19.01 15.23 4.46
N HIS A 179 18.92 16.55 4.37
CA HIS A 179 17.85 17.22 3.64
C HIS A 179 18.35 17.48 2.21
N GLU A 180 17.87 16.70 1.26
CA GLU A 180 18.25 16.79 -0.14
C GLU A 180 17.07 16.44 -1.05
N LEU A 181 16.79 17.31 -2.02
CA LEU A 181 15.72 17.08 -2.98
C LEU A 181 16.27 16.32 -4.19
N LEU A 182 15.76 15.11 -4.41
CA LEU A 182 16.15 14.23 -5.51
C LEU A 182 14.93 13.90 -6.37
N PHE A 183 15.05 14.14 -7.67
CA PHE A 183 13.99 13.86 -8.65
C PHE A 183 14.23 12.58 -9.46
N THR A 184 15.49 12.16 -9.57
CA THR A 184 15.85 10.96 -10.30
C THR A 184 16.26 9.87 -9.32
N HIS A 185 15.61 8.73 -9.43
CA HIS A 185 15.94 7.55 -8.65
C HIS A 185 16.43 6.52 -9.65
N ASP A 186 17.74 6.42 -9.77
CA ASP A 186 18.37 5.38 -10.58
C ASP A 186 17.88 4.00 -10.17
N LYS A 187 18.01 3.04 -11.10
CA LYS A 187 17.58 1.65 -10.88
C LYS A 187 17.99 1.22 -9.48
N LYS A 188 16.99 0.79 -8.68
CA LYS A 188 17.09 0.36 -7.28
C LYS A 188 18.45 -0.26 -6.97
N ALA A 189 19.36 0.54 -6.40
CA ALA A 189 20.61 0.01 -5.89
C ALA A 189 20.32 -0.98 -4.77
N GLU A 190 21.10 -2.03 -4.67
CA GLU A 190 20.96 -2.99 -3.56
C GLU A 190 21.14 -2.26 -2.24
N GLY A 191 20.23 -2.51 -1.28
CA GLY A 191 20.26 -1.86 0.02
C GLY A 191 19.60 -0.48 0.10
N GLU A 192 18.96 0.01 -0.98
CA GLU A 192 18.23 1.28 -0.98
C GLU A 192 16.71 1.09 -0.98
N LEU A 193 16.02 1.90 -0.18
CA LEU A 193 14.56 2.04 -0.19
C LEU A 193 14.19 3.47 -0.58
N ASN A 194 13.52 3.62 -1.71
CA ASN A 194 13.04 4.90 -2.19
C ASN A 194 11.53 5.02 -2.02
N LEU A 195 11.10 5.89 -1.12
CA LEU A 195 9.71 6.25 -0.84
C LEU A 195 9.39 7.58 -1.52
N ALA A 196 9.48 7.57 -2.86
CA ALA A 196 9.24 8.77 -3.65
C ALA A 196 7.74 9.09 -3.75
N VAL A 197 7.40 10.38 -3.69
CA VAL A 197 6.06 10.92 -3.92
C VAL A 197 6.16 11.98 -5.02
N GLY A 198 5.34 11.89 -6.06
CA GLY A 198 5.46 12.77 -7.22
C GLY A 198 6.84 12.67 -7.90
N SER A 199 7.45 11.47 -7.90
CA SER A 199 8.80 11.20 -8.43
C SER A 199 9.94 11.91 -7.69
N GLN A 200 9.71 12.41 -6.48
CA GLN A 200 10.73 13.09 -5.68
C GLN A 200 10.87 12.51 -4.27
N THR A 201 12.08 12.64 -3.72
CA THR A 201 12.37 12.42 -2.29
C THR A 201 13.04 13.67 -1.73
N SER A 202 12.84 13.95 -0.46
CA SER A 202 13.29 15.21 0.17
C SER A 202 14.17 15.00 1.40
N VAL A 203 14.18 13.80 1.96
CA VAL A 203 15.02 13.45 3.12
C VAL A 203 15.65 12.09 2.88
N THR A 204 16.96 12.00 3.11
CA THR A 204 17.76 10.77 3.05
C THR A 204 18.21 10.38 4.44
N VAL A 205 17.92 9.14 4.83
CA VAL A 205 18.32 8.54 6.11
C VAL A 205 19.28 7.39 5.83
N GLU A 206 20.48 7.48 6.34
CA GLU A 206 21.51 6.44 6.26
C GLU A 206 21.57 5.68 7.58
N LEU A 207 21.68 4.35 7.52
CA LEU A 207 21.61 3.48 8.67
C LEU A 207 22.99 2.84 8.96
N THR A 208 23.34 2.74 10.23
CA THR A 208 24.51 1.99 10.72
C THR A 208 24.35 0.50 10.47
N GLU A 209 23.14 -0.02 10.72
CA GLU A 209 22.75 -1.41 10.51
C GLU A 209 21.56 -1.51 9.57
N PRO A 210 21.48 -2.57 8.74
CA PRO A 210 20.35 -2.72 7.84
C PRO A 210 19.05 -2.97 8.61
N VAL A 211 17.95 -2.43 8.07
CA VAL A 211 16.58 -2.66 8.55
C VAL A 211 15.79 -3.39 7.46
N ASP A 212 14.93 -4.30 7.86
CA ASP A 212 14.10 -5.06 6.94
C ASP A 212 12.98 -4.20 6.36
N ALA A 213 13.03 -3.96 5.06
CA ALA A 213 11.99 -3.25 4.32
C ALA A 213 11.03 -4.24 3.64
N PRO A 214 9.71 -4.07 3.82
CA PRO A 214 8.73 -4.94 3.16
C PRO A 214 8.77 -4.73 1.64
N ARG A 215 8.56 -5.82 0.89
CA ARG A 215 8.32 -5.80 -0.55
C ARG A 215 6.86 -6.11 -0.83
N PHE A 216 6.34 -5.54 -1.90
CA PHE A 216 4.99 -5.89 -2.36
C PHE A 216 4.90 -7.37 -2.73
N PHE A 217 5.94 -7.88 -3.42
CA PHE A 217 6.09 -9.30 -3.72
C PHE A 217 7.43 -9.81 -3.17
N GLY A 218 7.41 -11.02 -2.58
CA GLY A 218 8.58 -11.68 -2.05
C GLY A 218 8.88 -11.37 -0.57
N ALA A 219 10.02 -11.84 -0.10
CA ALA A 219 10.50 -11.60 1.26
C ALA A 219 10.96 -10.15 1.46
N SER A 220 10.93 -9.68 2.70
CA SER A 220 11.55 -8.41 3.09
C SER A 220 13.03 -8.39 2.68
N ARG A 221 13.56 -7.21 2.44
CA ARG A 221 14.98 -7.04 2.10
C ARG A 221 15.67 -6.11 3.10
N PRO A 222 16.92 -6.38 3.43
CA PRO A 222 17.71 -5.46 4.23
C PRO A 222 18.03 -4.19 3.44
N VAL A 223 17.84 -3.02 4.07
CA VAL A 223 18.15 -1.70 3.50
C VAL A 223 19.00 -0.89 4.47
N ARG A 224 19.96 -0.15 3.94
CA ARG A 224 20.83 0.75 4.69
C ARG A 224 20.62 2.22 4.35
N LEU A 225 19.99 2.50 3.22
CA LEU A 225 19.69 3.85 2.77
C LEU A 225 18.18 3.96 2.50
N ILE A 226 17.55 4.91 3.16
CA ILE A 226 16.12 5.18 2.98
C ILE A 226 15.97 6.62 2.52
N ARG A 227 15.36 6.82 1.35
CA ARG A 227 14.97 8.13 0.86
C ARG A 227 13.47 8.25 0.94
N CYS A 228 12.98 9.26 1.64
CA CYS A 228 11.55 9.52 1.80
C CYS A 228 11.20 10.96 1.40
N HIS A 229 9.92 11.18 1.15
CA HIS A 229 9.38 12.50 0.90
C HIS A 229 8.47 12.93 2.06
N ALA A 230 8.54 14.20 2.43
CA ALA A 230 7.61 14.83 3.35
C ALA A 230 7.18 16.20 2.80
N ASP A 231 5.90 16.56 3.00
CA ASP A 231 5.33 17.85 2.56
C ASP A 231 6.07 19.04 3.20
N ASP A 232 6.60 18.86 4.44
CA ASP A 232 7.56 19.74 5.08
C ASP A 232 8.84 18.95 5.42
N ALA A 233 9.72 18.84 4.43
CA ALA A 233 10.97 18.14 4.53
C ALA A 233 11.92 18.73 5.60
N ARG A 234 11.87 20.05 5.79
CA ARG A 234 12.71 20.72 6.79
C ARG A 234 12.26 20.41 8.21
N ALA A 235 10.95 20.35 8.44
CA ALA A 235 10.41 19.96 9.73
C ALA A 235 10.77 18.52 10.07
N LEU A 236 10.63 17.58 9.12
CA LEU A 236 11.05 16.18 9.28
C LEU A 236 12.54 16.08 9.59
N TYR A 237 13.39 16.77 8.80
CA TYR A 237 14.84 16.77 9.00
C TYR A 237 15.22 17.25 10.40
N ARG A 238 14.70 18.41 10.84
CA ARG A 238 15.00 18.98 12.16
C ARG A 238 14.56 18.06 13.30
N ALA A 239 13.34 17.54 13.22
CA ALA A 239 12.83 16.64 14.24
C ALA A 239 13.66 15.36 14.37
N LEU A 240 14.12 14.80 13.23
CA LEU A 240 15.00 13.63 13.21
C LEU A 240 16.39 13.94 13.75
N ASP A 241 17.00 15.06 13.35
CA ASP A 241 18.33 15.48 13.80
C ASP A 241 18.35 15.69 15.31
N GLU A 242 17.34 16.39 15.85
CA GLU A 242 17.15 16.56 17.28
C GLU A 242 16.93 15.25 18.03
N ALA A 243 16.09 14.36 17.50
CA ALA A 243 15.77 13.06 18.12
C ALA A 243 16.99 12.13 18.13
N VAL A 244 17.72 12.03 17.02
CA VAL A 244 18.93 11.22 16.90
C VAL A 244 20.03 11.76 17.84
N THR A 245 20.21 13.08 17.90
CA THR A 245 21.16 13.71 18.83
C THR A 245 20.81 13.42 20.29
N ARG A 246 19.53 13.48 20.64
CA ARG A 246 19.04 13.14 21.99
C ARG A 246 19.36 11.69 22.36
N VAL A 247 19.10 10.75 21.45
CA VAL A 247 19.38 9.32 21.69
C VAL A 247 20.87 9.07 21.87
N ARG A 248 21.74 9.73 21.08
CA ARG A 248 23.21 9.60 21.19
C ARG A 248 23.78 10.21 22.45
N THR A 249 23.16 11.25 22.98
CA THR A 249 23.63 11.95 24.19
C THR A 249 23.00 11.39 25.48
N ALA A 250 22.00 10.53 25.38
CA ALA A 250 21.39 9.87 26.51
C ALA A 250 22.44 8.98 27.23
N PRO A 251 22.65 9.12 28.55
CA PRO A 251 23.57 8.26 29.28
C PRO A 251 23.11 6.80 29.18
N SER A 252 24.05 5.91 28.85
CA SER A 252 23.76 4.46 28.86
C SER A 252 23.15 4.07 30.21
N PRO A 253 22.08 3.25 30.24
CA PRO A 253 21.52 2.77 31.49
C PRO A 253 22.64 2.13 32.33
N SER A 254 22.85 2.61 33.53
CA SER A 254 23.84 2.09 34.46
C SER A 254 23.61 0.57 34.63
N PRO A 255 24.64 -0.28 34.53
CA PRO A 255 24.49 -1.69 34.81
C PRO A 255 23.92 -1.82 36.23
N GLY A 256 22.75 -2.46 36.33
CA GLY A 256 22.11 -2.72 37.63
C GLY A 256 23.06 -3.37 38.59
N PRO A 257 22.92 -3.18 39.92
CA PRO A 257 23.78 -3.79 40.91
C PRO A 257 23.80 -5.30 40.75
N PRO A 258 24.97 -5.94 40.90
CA PRO A 258 25.08 -7.39 40.78
C PRO A 258 24.15 -8.06 41.79
N PRO A 259 23.57 -9.24 41.44
CA PRO A 259 22.73 -9.97 42.35
C PRO A 259 23.54 -10.27 43.64
N ARG A 260 22.97 -9.89 44.78
CA ARG A 260 23.56 -10.21 46.09
C ARG A 260 23.56 -11.71 46.24
N ALA A 261 24.77 -12.27 46.46
CA ALA A 261 24.99 -13.68 46.76
C ALA A 261 24.41 -14.06 48.11
#